data_cbec12eb6ea428067503e44e07034fe4
#
_entry.id   cbec12eb6ea428067503e44e07034fe4
#
_cell.length_a   1.000
_cell.length_b   1.000
_cell.length_c   1.000
_cell.angle_alpha   90.00
_cell.angle_beta   90.00
_cell.angle_gamma   90.00
#
_symmetry.space_group_name_H-M   'P 1'
#
loop_
_entity.id
_entity.type
_entity.pdbx_description
1 polymer ?
#
loop_
_entity_poly.entity_id
_entity_poly.type
_entity_poly.pdbx_seq_one_letter_code
_entity_poly.pdbx_strand_id
1 'polypeptide(L)'
;MKQRNSAILSYGRTIRKATANDVSLIMDFIRQGRAKMIAAGNVNQWSDKHPSRQTIEKDIAQGTSYLLCENDTPIATFALLAGPEPTYSYIEGGRWLDDQPYYVIHRVASVEGVHGVVSDIIAYCLSLTSTIRIDTHADNYPMQAVLKRSGFNYCGIIYLEDGSQRQAYQLSL
;
A
#
# COMPACT_ATOMS: atom_id res chain seq x y z
N MET A 1 -30.00 -0.47 -2.96
CA MET A 1 -28.73 -0.53 -2.24
C MET A 1 -28.03 -1.84 -2.59
N LYS A 2 -26.96 -1.81 -3.41
CA LYS A 2 -26.14 -3.01 -3.64
C LYS A 2 -25.40 -3.31 -2.34
N GLN A 3 -25.68 -4.46 -1.71
CA GLN A 3 -24.83 -4.99 -0.65
C GLN A 3 -23.42 -5.10 -1.23
N ARG A 4 -22.50 -4.28 -0.73
CA ARG A 4 -21.08 -4.46 -1.00
C ARG A 4 -20.67 -5.76 -0.32
N ASN A 5 -20.28 -6.75 -1.11
CA ASN A 5 -19.74 -7.99 -0.59
C ASN A 5 -18.57 -7.63 0.36
N SER A 6 -18.63 -8.15 1.59
CA SER A 6 -17.48 -8.07 2.48
C SER A 6 -16.30 -8.78 1.82
N ALA A 7 -15.12 -8.16 1.86
CA ALA A 7 -13.90 -8.77 1.32
C ALA A 7 -13.65 -10.11 2.02
N ILE A 8 -13.43 -11.16 1.23
CA ILE A 8 -13.01 -12.47 1.75
C ILE A 8 -11.49 -12.41 1.87
N LEU A 9 -11.01 -12.34 3.11
CA LEU A 9 -9.58 -12.34 3.42
C LEU A 9 -9.10 -13.75 3.77
N SER A 10 -7.79 -13.97 3.57
CA SER A 10 -7.15 -15.24 3.87
C SER A 10 -7.10 -15.53 5.38
N TYR A 11 -7.11 -16.79 5.77
CA TYR A 11 -6.77 -17.25 7.13
C TYR A 11 -7.54 -16.59 8.29
N GLY A 12 -8.80 -16.24 8.12
CA GLY A 12 -9.59 -15.56 9.16
C GLY A 12 -9.07 -14.15 9.49
N ARG A 13 -8.39 -13.51 8.54
CA ARG A 13 -7.86 -12.16 8.70
C ARG A 13 -8.96 -11.12 8.64
N THR A 14 -8.74 -10.04 9.36
CA THR A 14 -9.61 -8.87 9.40
C THR A 14 -8.80 -7.60 9.18
N ILE A 15 -9.46 -6.54 8.74
CA ILE A 15 -8.85 -5.23 8.59
C ILE A 15 -9.62 -4.24 9.45
N ARG A 16 -8.91 -3.43 10.22
CA ARG A 16 -9.46 -2.34 11.01
C ARG A 16 -8.68 -1.06 10.81
N LYS A 17 -9.31 0.06 11.11
CA LYS A 17 -8.59 1.34 11.19
C LYS A 17 -7.62 1.32 12.37
N ALA A 18 -6.46 1.92 12.16
CA ALA A 18 -5.49 2.18 13.22
C ALA A 18 -5.97 3.33 14.11
N THR A 19 -5.55 3.29 15.36
CA THR A 19 -5.79 4.34 16.36
C THR A 19 -4.47 4.92 16.85
N ALA A 20 -4.52 6.00 17.63
CA ALA A 20 -3.34 6.61 18.22
C ALA A 20 -2.51 5.63 19.07
N ASN A 21 -3.14 4.61 19.65
CA ASN A 21 -2.47 3.57 20.43
C ASN A 21 -1.63 2.61 19.56
N ASP A 22 -1.87 2.58 18.25
CA ASP A 22 -1.17 1.69 17.32
C ASP A 22 0.12 2.29 16.73
N VAL A 23 0.41 3.56 16.98
CA VAL A 23 1.54 4.28 16.32
C VAL A 23 2.87 3.55 16.52
N SER A 24 3.20 3.14 17.73
CA SER A 24 4.47 2.46 18.03
C SER A 24 4.55 1.10 17.33
N LEU A 25 3.46 0.36 17.29
CA LEU A 25 3.37 -0.92 16.58
C LEU A 25 3.56 -0.73 15.06
N ILE A 26 2.91 0.27 14.48
CA ILE A 26 3.04 0.59 13.06
C ILE A 26 4.49 0.99 12.71
N MET A 27 5.12 1.80 13.54
CA MET A 27 6.52 2.16 13.35
C MET A 27 7.46 0.94 13.43
N ASP A 28 7.12 -0.04 14.25
CA ASP A 28 7.84 -1.31 14.31
C ASP A 28 7.67 -2.13 13.01
N PHE A 29 6.45 -2.23 12.48
CA PHE A 29 6.20 -2.86 11.19
C PHE A 29 6.96 -2.17 10.05
N ILE A 30 7.01 -0.85 10.05
CA ILE A 30 7.77 -0.07 9.06
C ILE A 30 9.26 -0.37 9.14
N ARG A 31 9.84 -0.47 10.34
CA ARG A 31 11.25 -0.88 10.51
C ARG A 31 11.50 -2.28 9.97
N GLN A 32 10.63 -3.23 10.28
CA GLN A 32 10.73 -4.60 9.76
C GLN A 32 10.57 -4.63 8.24
N GLY A 33 9.61 -3.88 7.68
CA GLY A 33 9.40 -3.76 6.25
C GLY A 33 10.62 -3.17 5.53
N ARG A 34 11.22 -2.13 6.09
CA ARG A 34 12.46 -1.54 5.55
C ARG A 34 13.62 -2.53 5.58
N ALA A 35 13.78 -3.27 6.67
CA ALA A 35 14.83 -4.29 6.78
C ALA A 35 14.67 -5.38 5.70
N LYS A 36 13.44 -5.82 5.43
CA LYS A 36 13.14 -6.77 4.35
C LYS A 36 13.46 -6.18 2.97
N MET A 37 13.11 -4.92 2.71
CA MET A 37 13.44 -4.23 1.47
C MET A 37 14.94 -4.21 1.23
N ILE A 38 15.72 -3.84 2.24
CA ILE A 38 17.18 -3.78 2.17
C ILE A 38 17.76 -5.18 1.91
N ALA A 39 17.31 -6.19 2.64
CA ALA A 39 17.74 -7.59 2.46
C ALA A 39 17.45 -8.13 1.05
N ALA A 40 16.38 -7.65 0.41
CA ALA A 40 15.99 -8.01 -0.95
C ALA A 40 16.65 -7.13 -2.04
N GLY A 41 17.56 -6.22 -1.67
CA GLY A 41 18.26 -5.32 -2.61
C GLY A 41 17.56 -3.99 -2.88
N ASN A 42 16.41 -3.72 -2.27
CA ASN A 42 15.67 -2.48 -2.40
C ASN A 42 16.06 -1.50 -1.28
N VAL A 43 17.17 -0.81 -1.46
CA VAL A 43 17.77 0.05 -0.43
C VAL A 43 17.31 1.51 -0.50
N ASN A 44 16.64 1.92 -1.57
CA ASN A 44 16.35 3.33 -1.86
C ASN A 44 14.86 3.71 -1.75
N GLN A 45 13.94 2.75 -1.55
CA GLN A 45 12.50 3.06 -1.49
C GLN A 45 12.15 3.78 -0.19
N TRP A 46 12.63 3.29 0.94
CA TRP A 46 12.43 3.89 2.25
C TRP A 46 13.77 4.25 2.88
N SER A 47 13.80 5.36 3.62
CA SER A 47 14.95 5.78 4.42
C SER A 47 14.72 5.48 5.90
N ASP A 48 15.71 5.77 6.74
CA ASP A 48 15.56 5.73 8.19
C ASP A 48 14.61 6.83 8.74
N LYS A 49 14.29 7.84 7.89
CA LYS A 49 13.41 8.97 8.23
C LYS A 49 12.02 8.88 7.61
N HIS A 50 11.83 8.05 6.60
CA HIS A 50 10.57 7.94 5.87
C HIS A 50 10.22 6.48 5.56
N PRO A 51 8.97 6.07 5.80
CA PRO A 51 7.87 6.80 6.42
C PRO A 51 8.18 7.23 7.86
N SER A 52 7.90 8.49 8.21
CA SER A 52 8.14 9.04 9.53
C SER A 52 6.97 8.75 10.49
N ARG A 53 7.24 8.84 11.80
CA ARG A 53 6.19 8.79 12.83
C ARG A 53 5.10 9.84 12.55
N GLN A 54 5.50 11.05 12.17
CA GLN A 54 4.59 12.15 11.86
C GLN A 54 3.65 11.82 10.68
N THR A 55 4.15 11.14 9.66
CA THR A 55 3.34 10.65 8.54
C THR A 55 2.29 9.66 9.04
N ILE A 56 2.66 8.73 9.90
CA ILE A 56 1.74 7.72 10.45
C ILE A 56 0.68 8.37 11.34
N GLU A 57 1.06 9.29 12.20
CA GLU A 57 0.13 10.04 13.05
C GLU A 57 -0.88 10.83 12.20
N LYS A 58 -0.43 11.46 11.11
CA LYS A 58 -1.29 12.14 10.15
C LYS A 58 -2.28 11.17 9.47
N ASP A 59 -1.80 10.02 9.00
CA ASP A 59 -2.66 9.01 8.39
C ASP A 59 -3.74 8.53 9.37
N ILE A 60 -3.38 8.30 10.63
CA ILE A 60 -4.33 7.91 11.68
C ILE A 60 -5.37 9.00 11.91
N ALA A 61 -4.94 10.25 12.06
CA ALA A 61 -5.82 11.39 12.27
C ALA A 61 -6.80 11.59 11.10
N GLN A 62 -6.39 11.28 9.88
CA GLN A 62 -7.21 11.36 8.67
C GLN A 62 -8.07 10.09 8.44
N GLY A 63 -7.92 9.05 9.27
CA GLY A 63 -8.64 7.80 9.11
C GLY A 63 -8.20 6.96 7.90
N THR A 64 -6.97 7.15 7.44
CA THR A 64 -6.40 6.47 6.26
C THR A 64 -5.36 5.41 6.59
N SER A 65 -5.04 5.22 7.88
CA SER A 65 -4.15 4.16 8.36
C SER A 65 -4.94 2.93 8.80
N TYR A 66 -4.49 1.76 8.39
CA TYR A 66 -5.17 0.48 8.64
C TYR A 66 -4.19 -0.58 9.16
N LEU A 67 -4.74 -1.54 9.88
CA LEU A 67 -4.06 -2.75 10.32
C LEU A 67 -4.75 -3.98 9.75
N LEU A 68 -3.96 -4.90 9.22
CA LEU A 68 -4.37 -6.26 8.92
C LEU A 68 -4.07 -7.12 10.14
N CYS A 69 -5.10 -7.82 10.63
CA CYS A 69 -5.00 -8.67 11.81
C CYS A 69 -5.29 -10.14 11.45
N GLU A 70 -4.59 -11.05 12.10
CA GLU A 70 -4.85 -12.48 12.05
C GLU A 70 -5.17 -12.95 13.46
N ASN A 71 -6.36 -13.54 13.67
CA ASN A 71 -6.87 -13.89 15.00
C ASN A 71 -6.74 -12.72 16.00
N ASP A 72 -7.21 -11.53 15.59
CA ASP A 72 -7.18 -10.27 16.35
C ASP A 72 -5.77 -9.71 16.63
N THR A 73 -4.70 -10.38 16.18
CA THR A 73 -3.32 -9.90 16.32
C THR A 73 -2.93 -9.13 15.06
N PRO A 74 -2.53 -7.84 15.17
CA PRO A 74 -2.00 -7.10 14.02
C PRO A 74 -0.73 -7.74 13.46
N ILE A 75 -0.69 -7.94 12.14
CA ILE A 75 0.44 -8.55 11.42
C ILE A 75 0.99 -7.65 10.32
N ALA A 76 0.23 -6.65 9.90
CA ALA A 76 0.65 -5.71 8.86
C ALA A 76 -0.06 -4.37 8.99
N THR A 77 0.51 -3.36 8.36
CA THR A 77 -0.05 -2.02 8.23
C THR A 77 -0.05 -1.56 6.79
N PHE A 78 -0.96 -0.68 6.44
CA PHE A 78 -0.99 0.04 5.17
C PHE A 78 -1.78 1.34 5.31
N ALA A 79 -1.55 2.26 4.38
CA ALA A 79 -2.40 3.43 4.21
C ALA A 79 -3.26 3.26 2.96
N LEU A 80 -4.52 3.69 3.05
CA LEU A 80 -5.48 3.67 1.95
C LEU A 80 -6.12 5.04 1.83
N LEU A 81 -5.83 5.73 0.73
CA LEU A 81 -6.24 7.10 0.48
C LEU A 81 -7.10 7.18 -0.78
N ALA A 82 -8.17 7.96 -0.71
CA ALA A 82 -8.91 8.32 -1.92
C ALA A 82 -8.09 9.32 -2.74
N GLY A 83 -8.04 9.12 -4.06
CA GLY A 83 -7.42 10.08 -4.97
C GLY A 83 -8.19 11.41 -5.04
N PRO A 84 -7.64 12.43 -5.73
CA PRO A 84 -6.41 12.37 -6.51
C PRO A 84 -5.13 12.42 -5.65
N GLU A 85 -4.12 11.65 -6.05
CA GLU A 85 -2.78 11.71 -5.47
C GLU A 85 -1.94 12.74 -6.25
N PRO A 86 -1.41 13.80 -5.61
CA PRO A 86 -0.69 14.86 -6.33
C PRO A 86 0.48 14.35 -7.18
N THR A 87 1.24 13.37 -6.69
CA THR A 87 2.39 12.80 -7.42
C THR A 87 1.98 11.93 -8.62
N TYR A 88 0.68 11.63 -8.78
CA TYR A 88 0.16 10.85 -9.90
C TYR A 88 -0.37 11.71 -11.05
N SER A 89 -0.33 13.04 -10.92
CA SER A 89 -0.81 13.96 -11.96
C SER A 89 0.06 13.96 -13.22
N TYR A 90 1.37 13.72 -13.07
CA TYR A 90 2.32 13.55 -14.16
C TYR A 90 2.84 12.12 -14.18
N ILE A 91 2.79 11.48 -15.34
CA ILE A 91 3.32 10.14 -15.58
C ILE A 91 4.13 10.13 -16.88
N GLU A 92 5.32 9.55 -16.84
CA GLU A 92 6.25 9.49 -17.94
C GLU A 92 6.35 8.08 -18.51
N GLY A 93 6.55 8.00 -19.84
CA GLY A 93 6.76 6.73 -20.53
C GLY A 93 5.53 5.82 -20.60
N GLY A 94 4.34 6.38 -20.35
CA GLY A 94 3.09 5.65 -20.39
C GLY A 94 1.92 6.52 -19.99
N ARG A 95 0.87 5.90 -19.51
CA ARG A 95 -0.36 6.59 -19.06
C ARG A 95 -1.16 5.72 -18.09
N TRP A 96 -1.96 6.35 -17.24
CA TRP A 96 -2.99 5.65 -16.47
C TRP A 96 -4.02 5.02 -17.41
N LEU A 97 -4.67 3.93 -16.98
CA LEU A 97 -5.62 3.19 -17.82
C LEU A 97 -6.90 3.97 -18.11
N ASP A 98 -7.32 4.80 -17.16
CA ASP A 98 -8.54 5.60 -17.24
C ASP A 98 -8.45 6.80 -16.27
N ASP A 99 -9.49 7.65 -16.29
CA ASP A 99 -9.64 8.82 -15.41
C ASP A 99 -10.70 8.61 -14.32
N GLN A 100 -11.03 7.35 -14.01
CA GLN A 100 -12.01 7.04 -12.97
C GLN A 100 -11.48 7.41 -11.58
N PRO A 101 -12.37 7.71 -10.62
CA PRO A 101 -11.99 7.82 -9.22
C PRO A 101 -11.29 6.55 -8.74
N TYR A 102 -10.22 6.70 -7.99
CA TYR A 102 -9.38 5.59 -7.54
C TYR A 102 -8.99 5.72 -6.06
N TYR A 103 -8.58 4.62 -5.48
CA TYR A 103 -7.87 4.60 -4.21
C TYR A 103 -6.39 4.29 -4.42
N VAL A 104 -5.56 4.80 -3.51
CA VAL A 104 -4.11 4.58 -3.49
C VAL A 104 -3.75 3.79 -2.26
N ILE A 105 -2.93 2.75 -2.44
CA ILE A 105 -2.33 1.96 -1.37
C ILE A 105 -0.90 2.45 -1.17
N HIS A 106 -0.57 2.84 0.05
CA HIS A 106 0.75 3.31 0.46
C HIS A 106 1.24 2.61 1.72
N ARG A 107 2.55 2.63 1.93
CA ARG A 107 3.19 2.29 3.20
C ARG A 107 2.83 0.90 3.71
N VAL A 108 2.87 -0.10 2.83
CA VAL A 108 2.62 -1.50 3.19
C VAL A 108 3.84 -2.06 3.92
N ALA A 109 3.63 -2.55 5.12
CA ALA A 109 4.67 -3.23 5.92
C ALA A 109 4.06 -4.34 6.75
N SER A 110 4.79 -5.43 6.94
CA SER A 110 4.32 -6.59 7.71
C SER A 110 5.44 -7.17 8.58
N VAL A 111 5.04 -7.92 9.60
CA VAL A 111 5.98 -8.76 10.36
C VAL A 111 6.62 -9.81 9.47
N GLU A 112 7.74 -10.38 9.92
CA GLU A 112 8.39 -11.48 9.22
C GLU A 112 7.52 -12.74 9.19
N GLY A 113 7.69 -13.57 8.15
CA GLY A 113 7.09 -14.88 8.03
C GLY A 113 5.61 -14.92 7.66
N VAL A 114 4.96 -13.76 7.43
CA VAL A 114 3.57 -13.73 6.95
C VAL A 114 3.52 -13.62 5.43
N HIS A 115 2.54 -14.28 4.83
CA HIS A 115 2.32 -14.32 3.39
C HIS A 115 0.90 -13.84 3.04
N GLY A 116 0.69 -13.44 1.78
CA GLY A 116 -0.63 -13.04 1.28
C GLY A 116 -1.11 -11.66 1.74
N VAL A 117 -0.29 -10.87 2.44
CA VAL A 117 -0.65 -9.57 2.98
C VAL A 117 -1.14 -8.61 1.89
N VAL A 118 -0.37 -8.46 0.82
CA VAL A 118 -0.73 -7.53 -0.28
C VAL A 118 -2.01 -7.98 -0.98
N SER A 119 -2.20 -9.29 -1.17
CA SER A 119 -3.43 -9.84 -1.76
C SER A 119 -4.67 -9.53 -0.92
N ASP A 120 -4.58 -9.64 0.41
CA ASP A 120 -5.68 -9.30 1.31
C ASP A 120 -5.97 -7.79 1.33
N ILE A 121 -4.93 -6.96 1.29
CA ILE A 121 -5.09 -5.50 1.18
C ILE A 121 -5.80 -5.13 -0.12
N ILE A 122 -5.40 -5.72 -1.24
CA ILE A 122 -6.04 -5.49 -2.54
C ILE A 122 -7.52 -5.93 -2.50
N ALA A 123 -7.81 -7.11 -1.97
CA ALA A 123 -9.18 -7.61 -1.84
C ALA A 123 -10.05 -6.66 -1.00
N TYR A 124 -9.54 -6.17 0.10
CA TYR A 124 -10.22 -5.18 0.92
C TYR A 124 -10.46 -3.87 0.14
N CYS A 125 -9.44 -3.37 -0.53
CA CYS A 125 -9.54 -2.14 -1.32
C CYS A 125 -10.60 -2.28 -2.43
N LEU A 126 -10.64 -3.42 -3.13
CA LEU A 126 -11.64 -3.71 -4.16
C LEU A 126 -13.07 -3.83 -3.62
N SER A 127 -13.26 -4.05 -2.33
CA SER A 127 -14.60 -3.94 -1.71
C SER A 127 -15.10 -2.50 -1.62
N LEU A 128 -14.20 -1.52 -1.74
CA LEU A 128 -14.50 -0.09 -1.62
C LEU A 128 -14.51 0.64 -2.97
N THR A 129 -13.73 0.17 -3.93
CA THR A 129 -13.53 0.82 -5.23
C THR A 129 -13.34 -0.22 -6.33
N SER A 130 -13.56 0.19 -7.58
CA SER A 130 -13.21 -0.61 -8.76
C SER A 130 -11.82 -0.29 -9.32
N THR A 131 -11.17 0.78 -8.85
CA THR A 131 -9.90 1.25 -9.39
C THR A 131 -8.89 1.53 -8.28
N ILE A 132 -7.74 0.88 -8.38
CA ILE A 132 -6.61 1.04 -7.45
C ILE A 132 -5.39 1.47 -8.23
N ARG A 133 -4.69 2.48 -7.72
CA ARG A 133 -3.35 2.87 -8.17
C ARG A 133 -2.34 2.65 -7.06
N ILE A 134 -1.15 2.23 -7.43
CA ILE A 134 -0.04 1.98 -6.50
C ILE A 134 1.28 2.26 -7.21
N ASP A 135 2.26 2.71 -6.46
CA ASP A 135 3.63 2.86 -6.95
C ASP A 135 4.61 2.07 -6.08
N THR A 136 5.74 1.69 -6.67
CA THR A 136 6.82 1.03 -5.96
C THR A 136 8.17 1.34 -6.63
N HIS A 137 9.26 1.17 -5.89
CA HIS A 137 10.60 1.36 -6.43
C HIS A 137 10.94 0.29 -7.47
N ALA A 138 11.77 0.65 -8.45
CA ALA A 138 12.24 -0.28 -9.49
C ALA A 138 12.98 -1.52 -8.93
N ASP A 139 13.60 -1.41 -7.77
CA ASP A 139 14.30 -2.49 -7.09
C ASP A 139 13.38 -3.37 -6.21
N ASN A 140 12.11 -3.01 -6.08
CA ASN A 140 11.17 -3.78 -5.28
C ASN A 140 10.54 -4.93 -6.10
N TYR A 141 11.35 -5.91 -6.44
CA TYR A 141 10.91 -7.07 -7.23
C TYR A 141 9.79 -7.88 -6.58
N PRO A 142 9.78 -8.11 -5.26
CA PRO A 142 8.67 -8.82 -4.61
C PRO A 142 7.32 -8.10 -4.79
N MET A 143 7.28 -6.79 -4.64
CA MET A 143 6.05 -6.01 -4.84
C MET A 143 5.62 -6.03 -6.31
N GLN A 144 6.53 -5.82 -7.24
CA GLN A 144 6.23 -5.91 -8.68
C GLN A 144 5.64 -7.26 -9.06
N ALA A 145 6.19 -8.33 -8.52
CA ALA A 145 5.70 -9.68 -8.79
C ALA A 145 4.27 -9.90 -8.26
N VAL A 146 3.97 -9.45 -7.06
CA VAL A 146 2.62 -9.58 -6.50
C VAL A 146 1.60 -8.71 -7.22
N LEU A 147 1.97 -7.49 -7.60
CA LEU A 147 1.09 -6.61 -8.38
C LEU A 147 0.75 -7.24 -9.73
N LYS A 148 1.74 -7.77 -10.44
CA LYS A 148 1.52 -8.46 -11.71
C LYS A 148 0.59 -9.66 -11.57
N ARG A 149 0.80 -10.51 -10.56
CA ARG A 149 -0.08 -11.67 -10.29
C ARG A 149 -1.49 -11.25 -9.90
N SER A 150 -1.66 -10.07 -9.31
CA SER A 150 -2.95 -9.52 -8.91
C SER A 150 -3.69 -8.79 -10.03
N GLY A 151 -3.14 -8.76 -11.24
CA GLY A 151 -3.79 -8.18 -12.41
C GLY A 151 -3.52 -6.68 -12.62
N PHE A 152 -2.59 -6.09 -11.88
CA PHE A 152 -2.17 -4.71 -12.13
C PHE A 152 -1.39 -4.59 -13.44
N ASN A 153 -1.65 -3.48 -14.13
CA ASN A 153 -0.92 -3.09 -15.32
C ASN A 153 0.14 -2.04 -14.96
N TYR A 154 1.33 -2.20 -15.51
CA TYR A 154 2.35 -1.16 -15.46
C TYR A 154 1.92 0.02 -16.33
N CYS A 155 1.97 1.23 -15.78
CA CYS A 155 1.46 2.43 -16.44
C CYS A 155 2.55 3.44 -16.83
N GLY A 156 3.70 3.39 -16.19
CA GLY A 156 4.79 4.33 -16.45
C GLY A 156 5.56 4.69 -15.19
N ILE A 157 6.24 5.82 -15.22
CA ILE A 157 7.06 6.36 -14.13
C ILE A 157 6.39 7.60 -13.55
N ILE A 158 6.25 7.65 -12.23
CA ILE A 158 5.89 8.86 -11.49
C ILE A 158 7.10 9.36 -10.71
N TYR A 159 7.04 10.61 -10.28
CA TYR A 159 8.10 11.26 -9.51
C TYR A 159 7.54 11.71 -8.16
N LEU A 160 8.26 11.37 -7.08
CA LEU A 160 7.96 11.89 -5.76
C LEU A 160 8.39 13.36 -5.65
N GLU A 161 8.01 14.03 -4.56
CA GLU A 161 8.35 15.45 -4.35
C GLU A 161 9.86 15.72 -4.36
N ASP A 162 10.67 14.75 -3.91
CA ASP A 162 12.14 14.83 -3.92
C ASP A 162 12.77 14.51 -5.29
N GLY A 163 11.94 14.25 -6.32
CA GLY A 163 12.38 13.89 -7.67
C GLY A 163 12.73 12.41 -7.86
N SER A 164 12.63 11.59 -6.83
CA SER A 164 12.88 10.15 -6.97
C SER A 164 11.78 9.46 -7.76
N GLN A 165 12.18 8.50 -8.59
CA GLN A 165 11.28 7.79 -9.49
C GLN A 165 10.58 6.61 -8.79
N ARG A 166 9.33 6.35 -9.20
CA ARG A 166 8.59 5.14 -8.86
C ARG A 166 7.92 4.57 -10.09
N GLN A 167 7.82 3.26 -10.13
CA GLN A 167 7.01 2.55 -11.12
C GLN A 167 5.55 2.60 -10.69
N ALA A 168 4.68 3.03 -11.60
CA ALA A 168 3.27 3.21 -11.38
C ALA A 168 2.45 2.06 -11.97
N TYR A 169 1.48 1.59 -11.21
CA TYR A 169 0.60 0.47 -11.56
C TYR A 169 -0.86 0.83 -11.31
N GLN A 170 -1.75 0.29 -12.14
CA GLN A 170 -3.20 0.42 -11.97
C GLN A 170 -3.91 -0.91 -12.17
N LEU A 171 -4.91 -1.16 -11.32
CA LEU A 171 -5.91 -2.20 -11.47
C LEU A 171 -7.26 -1.53 -11.63
N SER A 172 -8.00 -1.87 -12.69
CA SER A 172 -9.39 -1.45 -12.93
C SER A 172 -10.24 -2.68 -13.22
N LEU A 173 -11.39 -2.81 -12.55
CA LEU A 173 -12.38 -3.87 -12.75
C LEU A 173 -13.56 -3.38 -13.59
#